data_2fe8dc7313836993305b0bc1b59fb379
#
_entry.id   2fe8dc7313836993305b0bc1b59fb379
#
_cell.length_a   1.000
_cell.length_b   1.000
_cell.length_c   1.000
_cell.angle_alpha   90.00
_cell.angle_beta   90.00
_cell.angle_gamma   90.00
#
_symmetry.space_group_name_H-M   'P 1'
#
loop_
_entity.id
_entity.type
_entity.pdbx_description
1 polymer ?
#
loop_
_entity_poly.entity_id
_entity_poly.type
_entity_poly.pdbx_seq_one_letter_code
_entity_poly.pdbx_strand_id
1 'polypeptide(L)'
;MKRVALMLVLAVLAVFALSAGCTGSSPAATPTPTATPATTVPVTTQTVSLEPSGTDVIPANYFVKAEAAKDPIYRGITVTFSGGLGQENVKEFTATVTRSDGKTETKSLTKPSGRSLSRGQSLEFNGTAGDDRVQVWVVMDRPLGTDAQTKFKIWDNVLGAKGTK
;
A
#
# COMPACT_ATOMS: atom_id res chain seq x y z
N MET A 1 -3.03 37.17 18.83
CA MET A 1 -3.05 35.71 18.72
C MET A 1 -1.66 35.04 18.59
N LYS A 2 -0.62 35.74 18.09
CA LYS A 2 0.74 35.15 17.95
C LYS A 2 1.54 35.00 19.26
N ARG A 3 1.17 35.73 20.30
CA ARG A 3 1.89 35.72 21.61
C ARG A 3 1.45 34.59 22.55
N VAL A 4 0.26 34.04 22.37
CA VAL A 4 -0.26 32.92 23.17
C VAL A 4 0.34 31.58 22.74
N ALA A 5 0.62 31.41 21.43
CA ALA A 5 1.24 30.19 20.90
C ALA A 5 2.70 30.01 21.34
N LEU A 6 3.43 31.12 21.58
CA LEU A 6 4.82 31.08 22.00
C LEU A 6 4.99 30.63 23.48
N MET A 7 4.02 30.99 24.34
CA MET A 7 4.03 30.60 25.74
C MET A 7 3.71 29.12 25.97
N LEU A 8 2.97 28.49 25.09
CA LEU A 8 2.56 27.07 25.19
C LEU A 8 3.71 26.13 24.81
N VAL A 9 4.62 26.55 23.92
CA VAL A 9 5.78 25.76 23.49
C VAL A 9 6.86 25.73 24.58
N LEU A 10 7.00 26.80 25.37
CA LEU A 10 7.99 26.86 26.46
C LEU A 10 7.60 26.04 27.71
N ALA A 11 6.31 25.76 27.91
CA ALA A 11 5.83 24.97 29.04
C ALA A 11 6.01 23.44 28.84
N VAL A 12 6.17 22.96 27.61
CA VAL A 12 6.33 21.52 27.30
C VAL A 12 7.79 21.08 27.43
N LEU A 13 8.76 21.98 27.36
CA LEU A 13 10.19 21.67 27.44
C LEU A 13 10.73 21.48 28.87
N ALA A 14 9.95 21.80 29.90
CA ALA A 14 10.39 21.76 31.31
C ALA A 14 10.13 20.45 32.06
N VAL A 15 9.50 19.44 31.44
CA VAL A 15 9.06 18.20 32.14
C VAL A 15 9.98 17.00 31.88
N PHE A 16 11.02 17.12 31.06
CA PHE A 16 11.87 15.97 30.66
C PHE A 16 13.22 15.84 31.41
N ALA A 17 13.40 16.50 32.51
CA ALA A 17 14.69 16.43 33.26
C ALA A 17 14.48 16.00 34.71
N LEU A 18 14.08 14.78 35.01
CA LEU A 18 14.21 14.16 36.35
C LEU A 18 13.85 12.67 36.30
N SER A 19 14.76 11.80 35.84
CA SER A 19 14.84 10.41 36.31
C SER A 19 16.19 9.80 36.01
N ALA A 20 17.20 10.26 36.81
CA ALA A 20 18.41 9.49 37.04
C ALA A 20 18.34 8.97 38.47
N GLY A 21 18.23 7.66 38.65
CA GLY A 21 18.22 7.01 39.95
C GLY A 21 18.76 5.61 39.81
N CYS A 22 20.06 5.44 40.11
CA CYS A 22 20.77 4.19 40.31
C CYS A 22 20.22 3.40 41.48
N THR A 23 20.37 2.09 41.45
CA THR A 23 21.22 1.38 42.42
C THR A 23 21.26 -0.10 42.13
N GLY A 24 22.46 -0.63 42.16
CA GLY A 24 22.83 -1.98 41.94
C GLY A 24 22.40 -2.95 43.04
N SER A 25 22.32 -4.21 42.66
CA SER A 25 22.38 -5.35 43.55
C SER A 25 23.03 -6.53 42.81
N SER A 26 23.94 -7.15 43.53
CA SER A 26 24.87 -8.22 43.27
C SER A 26 24.26 -9.49 42.67
N PRO A 27 25.04 -10.31 41.93
CA PRO A 27 24.54 -11.41 41.12
C PRO A 27 24.28 -12.67 41.95
N ALA A 28 23.05 -13.15 41.89
CA ALA A 28 22.71 -14.52 42.24
C ALA A 28 22.95 -15.42 41.00
N ALA A 29 23.59 -16.55 41.18
CA ALA A 29 23.91 -17.51 40.18
C ALA A 29 22.65 -17.97 39.45
N THR A 30 22.60 -17.72 38.14
CA THR A 30 21.53 -18.14 37.24
C THR A 30 21.76 -19.60 36.84
N PRO A 31 20.77 -20.50 36.97
CA PRO A 31 20.85 -21.82 36.38
C PRO A 31 20.88 -21.71 34.86
N THR A 32 21.83 -22.41 34.25
CA THR A 32 22.00 -22.54 32.82
C THR A 32 20.69 -23.02 32.18
N PRO A 33 20.09 -22.24 31.21
CA PRO A 33 18.95 -22.75 30.51
C PRO A 33 19.37 -23.88 29.57
N THR A 34 18.82 -25.06 29.82
CA THR A 34 18.87 -26.18 28.88
C THR A 34 18.24 -25.71 27.56
N ALA A 35 19.06 -25.70 26.51
CA ALA A 35 18.61 -25.39 25.16
C ALA A 35 17.54 -26.37 24.71
N THR A 36 16.30 -25.91 24.68
CA THR A 36 15.21 -26.63 24.00
C THR A 36 15.53 -26.64 22.50
N PRO A 37 15.51 -27.81 21.81
CA PRO A 37 15.76 -27.86 20.38
C PRO A 37 14.73 -27.01 19.67
N ALA A 38 15.18 -25.98 18.96
CA ALA A 38 14.34 -25.14 18.11
C ALA A 38 13.73 -26.03 17.02
N THR A 39 12.43 -26.25 17.08
CA THR A 39 11.68 -26.87 16.00
C THR A 39 11.74 -25.93 14.81
N THR A 40 12.56 -26.25 13.83
CA THR A 40 12.63 -25.55 12.54
C THR A 40 11.33 -25.81 11.82
N VAL A 41 10.38 -24.87 11.93
CA VAL A 41 9.18 -24.84 11.10
C VAL A 41 9.66 -24.66 9.66
N PRO A 42 9.32 -25.53 8.70
CA PRO A 42 9.68 -25.34 7.31
C PRO A 42 9.06 -24.03 6.83
N VAL A 43 9.90 -23.07 6.47
CA VAL A 43 9.47 -21.85 5.79
C VAL A 43 8.98 -22.29 4.41
N THR A 44 7.66 -22.41 4.26
CA THR A 44 7.03 -22.61 2.97
C THR A 44 7.26 -21.36 2.15
N THR A 45 8.26 -21.39 1.28
CA THR A 45 8.49 -20.36 0.27
C THR A 45 7.30 -20.42 -0.69
N GLN A 46 6.29 -19.59 -0.46
CA GLN A 46 5.19 -19.42 -1.40
C GLN A 46 5.78 -18.79 -2.67
N THR A 47 5.81 -19.54 -3.74
CA THR A 47 6.15 -19.02 -5.07
C THR A 47 5.06 -18.05 -5.45
N VAL A 48 5.36 -16.76 -5.35
CA VAL A 48 4.41 -15.70 -5.73
C VAL A 48 4.30 -15.68 -7.24
N SER A 49 3.11 -15.97 -7.76
CA SER A 49 2.85 -15.89 -9.19
C SER A 49 2.78 -14.43 -9.63
N LEU A 50 3.70 -14.04 -10.51
CA LEU A 50 3.70 -12.73 -11.17
C LEU A 50 2.88 -12.75 -12.47
N GLU A 51 2.27 -13.88 -12.86
CA GLU A 51 1.46 -13.95 -14.08
C GLU A 51 0.23 -13.06 -13.98
N PRO A 52 0.00 -12.19 -14.99
CA PRO A 52 -1.21 -11.39 -15.06
C PRO A 52 -2.43 -12.29 -15.25
N SER A 53 -3.54 -11.93 -14.68
CA SER A 53 -4.83 -12.55 -14.94
C SER A 53 -5.77 -11.53 -15.61
N GLY A 54 -6.84 -12.01 -16.28
CA GLY A 54 -7.78 -11.14 -16.98
C GLY A 54 -8.33 -9.99 -16.12
N THR A 55 -8.80 -8.95 -16.76
CA THR A 55 -9.53 -7.84 -16.15
C THR A 55 -11.03 -8.05 -16.28
N ASP A 56 -11.80 -7.44 -15.38
CA ASP A 56 -13.25 -7.51 -15.41
C ASP A 56 -13.82 -6.56 -16.46
N VAL A 57 -14.98 -6.92 -17.01
CA VAL A 57 -15.71 -6.07 -17.95
C VAL A 57 -16.62 -5.11 -17.18
N ILE A 58 -16.39 -3.83 -17.35
CA ILE A 58 -17.26 -2.78 -16.81
C ILE A 58 -18.18 -2.28 -17.93
N PRO A 59 -19.49 -2.08 -17.66
CA PRO A 59 -20.39 -1.48 -18.66
C PRO A 59 -19.86 -0.13 -19.16
N ALA A 60 -20.01 0.15 -20.45
CA ALA A 60 -19.39 1.29 -21.13
C ALA A 60 -19.64 2.65 -20.43
N ASN A 61 -20.86 2.84 -19.90
CA ASN A 61 -21.24 4.08 -19.21
C ASN A 61 -20.51 4.28 -17.85
N TYR A 62 -19.91 3.22 -17.32
CA TYR A 62 -19.18 3.21 -16.04
C TYR A 62 -17.68 2.94 -16.23
N PHE A 63 -17.22 2.98 -17.47
CA PHE A 63 -15.82 2.70 -17.78
C PHE A 63 -14.88 3.69 -17.10
N VAL A 64 -13.84 3.17 -16.45
CA VAL A 64 -12.74 3.91 -15.85
C VAL A 64 -11.41 3.28 -16.26
N LYS A 65 -10.37 4.09 -16.34
CA LYS A 65 -9.05 3.69 -16.78
C LYS A 65 -8.01 3.98 -15.69
N ALA A 66 -7.05 3.08 -15.57
CA ALA A 66 -5.83 3.26 -14.82
C ALA A 66 -4.61 3.13 -15.74
N GLU A 67 -3.52 3.72 -15.35
CA GLU A 67 -2.21 3.56 -15.97
C GLU A 67 -1.19 3.25 -14.88
N ALA A 68 -0.27 2.34 -15.17
CA ALA A 68 0.82 2.02 -14.27
C ALA A 68 2.14 2.13 -15.03
N ALA A 69 3.11 2.79 -14.40
CA ALA A 69 4.45 2.96 -14.94
C ALA A 69 5.50 2.65 -13.88
N LYS A 70 6.63 2.12 -14.31
CA LYS A 70 7.78 1.84 -13.46
C LYS A 70 8.97 2.68 -13.92
N ASP A 71 9.59 3.39 -12.99
CA ASP A 71 10.81 4.14 -13.24
C ASP A 71 11.98 3.16 -13.48
N PRO A 72 12.67 3.25 -14.62
CA PRO A 72 13.77 2.34 -14.94
C PRO A 72 15.02 2.54 -14.08
N ILE A 73 15.19 3.73 -13.49
CA ILE A 73 16.37 4.11 -12.70
C ILE A 73 16.10 3.90 -11.22
N TYR A 74 15.07 4.55 -10.70
CA TYR A 74 14.72 4.53 -9.26
C TYR A 74 13.79 3.38 -8.89
N ARG A 75 13.25 2.66 -9.91
CA ARG A 75 12.37 1.48 -9.74
C ARG A 75 11.06 1.78 -9.01
N GLY A 76 10.74 3.05 -8.76
CA GLY A 76 9.45 3.45 -8.26
C GLY A 76 8.33 3.06 -9.23
N ILE A 77 7.19 2.63 -8.69
CA ILE A 77 6.01 2.31 -9.47
C ILE A 77 4.95 3.33 -9.16
N THR A 78 4.46 4.01 -10.18
CA THR A 78 3.38 4.99 -10.08
C THR A 78 2.13 4.42 -10.76
N VAL A 79 1.03 4.33 -10.00
CA VAL A 79 -0.27 3.90 -10.52
C VAL A 79 -1.21 5.09 -10.51
N THR A 80 -1.64 5.51 -11.70
CA THR A 80 -2.41 6.75 -11.90
C THR A 80 -3.86 6.44 -12.26
N PHE A 81 -4.79 7.10 -11.61
CA PHE A 81 -6.21 7.10 -11.97
C PHE A 81 -6.44 8.05 -13.16
N SER A 82 -6.68 7.49 -14.35
CA SER A 82 -6.86 8.27 -15.58
C SER A 82 -8.30 8.77 -15.79
N GLY A 83 -9.23 8.38 -14.89
CA GLY A 83 -10.65 8.76 -14.97
C GLY A 83 -11.42 7.95 -16.00
N GLY A 84 -12.55 8.46 -16.43
CA GLY A 84 -13.45 7.84 -17.42
C GLY A 84 -14.90 8.24 -17.18
N LEU A 85 -15.83 7.69 -18.00
CA LEU A 85 -17.26 8.00 -17.89
C LEU A 85 -17.86 7.62 -16.53
N GLY A 86 -17.33 6.56 -15.89
CA GLY A 86 -17.76 6.10 -14.58
C GLY A 86 -17.09 6.78 -13.38
N GLN A 87 -16.24 7.77 -13.59
CA GLN A 87 -15.43 8.40 -12.55
C GLN A 87 -16.23 8.86 -11.32
N GLU A 88 -17.42 9.40 -11.53
CA GLU A 88 -18.28 9.90 -10.45
C GLU A 88 -18.80 8.79 -9.53
N ASN A 89 -18.88 7.57 -10.06
CA ASN A 89 -19.40 6.40 -9.36
C ASN A 89 -18.27 5.60 -8.67
N VAL A 90 -17.00 5.99 -8.82
CA VAL A 90 -15.89 5.33 -8.15
C VAL A 90 -15.86 5.75 -6.69
N LYS A 91 -16.06 4.80 -5.78
CA LYS A 91 -15.95 4.97 -4.33
C LYS A 91 -14.50 4.83 -3.86
N GLU A 92 -13.78 3.86 -4.42
CA GLU A 92 -12.42 3.55 -4.04
C GLU A 92 -11.62 3.05 -5.26
N PHE A 93 -10.38 3.47 -5.35
CA PHE A 93 -9.39 3.04 -6.32
C PHE A 93 -8.22 2.43 -5.57
N THR A 94 -7.99 1.13 -5.74
CA THR A 94 -6.99 0.38 -5.00
C THR A 94 -5.97 -0.20 -5.96
N ALA A 95 -4.69 -0.05 -5.65
CA ALA A 95 -3.62 -0.73 -6.35
C ALA A 95 -2.87 -1.66 -5.40
N THR A 96 -2.53 -2.84 -5.91
CA THR A 96 -1.71 -3.84 -5.24
C THR A 96 -0.50 -4.13 -6.10
N VAL A 97 0.67 -3.98 -5.53
CA VAL A 97 1.95 -4.32 -6.18
C VAL A 97 2.52 -5.56 -5.51
N THR A 98 2.73 -6.60 -6.30
CA THR A 98 3.44 -7.82 -5.89
C THR A 98 4.83 -7.79 -6.51
N ARG A 99 5.83 -7.70 -5.67
CA ARG A 99 7.23 -7.54 -6.07
C ARG A 99 7.88 -8.89 -6.37
N SER A 100 8.93 -8.88 -7.19
CA SER A 100 9.72 -10.08 -7.48
C SER A 100 10.41 -10.69 -6.24
N ASP A 101 10.56 -9.91 -5.15
CA ASP A 101 11.07 -10.42 -3.86
C ASP A 101 9.98 -11.08 -2.98
N GLY A 102 8.77 -11.24 -3.52
CA GLY A 102 7.63 -11.87 -2.84
C GLY A 102 6.83 -10.92 -1.92
N LYS A 103 7.25 -9.68 -1.75
CA LYS A 103 6.53 -8.71 -0.93
C LYS A 103 5.35 -8.12 -1.70
N THR A 104 4.25 -7.94 -1.00
CA THR A 104 3.04 -7.31 -1.55
C THR A 104 2.69 -6.05 -0.76
N GLU A 105 2.41 -4.97 -1.47
CA GLU A 105 1.99 -3.69 -0.91
C GLU A 105 0.68 -3.26 -1.57
N THR A 106 -0.29 -2.80 -0.76
CA THR A 106 -1.59 -2.31 -1.24
C THR A 106 -1.81 -0.89 -0.74
N LYS A 107 -2.23 -0.02 -1.64
CA LYS A 107 -2.63 1.36 -1.33
C LYS A 107 -3.95 1.68 -2.01
N SER A 108 -4.72 2.63 -1.46
CA SER A 108 -5.97 3.06 -2.04
C SER A 108 -6.19 4.57 -1.98
N LEU A 109 -6.98 5.07 -2.94
CA LEU A 109 -7.56 6.40 -2.95
C LEU A 109 -9.05 6.25 -2.70
N THR A 110 -9.55 6.89 -1.67
CA THR A 110 -10.98 6.89 -1.33
C THR A 110 -11.63 8.20 -1.79
N LYS A 111 -12.82 8.09 -2.32
CA LYS A 111 -13.64 9.23 -2.76
C LYS A 111 -13.91 10.17 -1.58
N PRO A 112 -13.52 11.44 -1.65
CA PRO A 112 -13.88 12.42 -0.64
C PRO A 112 -15.40 12.65 -0.62
N SER A 113 -15.96 12.99 0.55
CA SER A 113 -17.38 13.31 0.68
C SER A 113 -17.79 14.45 -0.26
N GLY A 114 -18.82 14.22 -1.07
CA GLY A 114 -19.37 15.20 -2.01
C GLY A 114 -18.51 15.51 -3.24
N ARG A 115 -17.44 14.73 -3.50
CA ARG A 115 -16.56 14.90 -4.67
C ARG A 115 -16.24 13.57 -5.30
N SER A 116 -15.90 13.55 -6.59
CA SER A 116 -15.32 12.40 -7.28
C SER A 116 -13.80 12.32 -7.06
N LEU A 117 -13.21 11.16 -7.31
CA LEU A 117 -11.76 11.04 -7.45
C LEU A 117 -11.30 11.93 -8.62
N SER A 118 -10.21 12.64 -8.44
CA SER A 118 -9.68 13.50 -9.50
C SER A 118 -8.81 12.70 -10.47
N ARG A 119 -8.95 12.97 -11.75
CA ARG A 119 -8.06 12.46 -12.78
C ARG A 119 -6.63 12.90 -12.50
N GLY A 120 -5.66 12.00 -12.68
CA GLY A 120 -4.25 12.27 -12.42
C GLY A 120 -3.81 12.00 -10.96
N GLN A 121 -4.74 11.66 -10.05
CA GLN A 121 -4.33 11.17 -8.72
C GLN A 121 -3.57 9.86 -8.86
N SER A 122 -2.48 9.71 -8.09
CA SER A 122 -1.60 8.56 -8.18
C SER A 122 -1.29 7.95 -6.83
N LEU A 123 -0.92 6.68 -6.88
CA LEU A 123 -0.39 5.89 -5.79
C LEU A 123 1.06 5.52 -6.14
N GLU A 124 1.98 5.72 -5.23
CA GLU A 124 3.38 5.44 -5.42
C GLU A 124 3.81 4.24 -4.58
N PHE A 125 4.60 3.35 -5.19
CA PHE A 125 5.11 2.13 -4.57
C PHE A 125 6.60 1.99 -4.84
N ASN A 126 7.27 1.23 -3.98
CA ASN A 126 8.64 0.82 -4.22
C ASN A 126 8.66 -0.49 -5.03
N GLY A 127 9.18 -0.43 -6.24
CA GLY A 127 9.43 -1.62 -7.04
C GLY A 127 10.80 -2.25 -6.79
N THR A 128 11.12 -3.28 -7.59
CA THR A 128 12.39 -4.02 -7.56
C THR A 128 13.20 -3.82 -8.84
N ALA A 129 14.38 -4.42 -8.91
CA ALA A 129 15.15 -4.49 -10.15
C ALA A 129 14.56 -5.48 -11.17
N GLY A 130 13.78 -6.44 -10.69
CA GLY A 130 13.11 -7.47 -11.48
C GLY A 130 11.71 -7.03 -11.93
N ASP A 131 10.94 -8.03 -12.34
CA ASP A 131 9.54 -7.85 -12.72
C ASP A 131 8.66 -7.72 -11.49
N ASP A 132 7.76 -6.72 -11.48
CA ASP A 132 6.79 -6.51 -10.42
C ASP A 132 5.39 -6.52 -11.03
N ARG A 133 4.46 -7.26 -10.41
CA ARG A 133 3.06 -7.31 -10.87
C ARG A 133 2.25 -6.20 -10.22
N VAL A 134 1.48 -5.50 -11.02
CA VAL A 134 0.56 -4.46 -10.57
C VAL A 134 -0.88 -4.88 -10.89
N GLN A 135 -1.73 -4.87 -9.88
CA GLN A 135 -3.16 -5.10 -10.01
C GLN A 135 -3.91 -3.86 -9.53
N VAL A 136 -4.90 -3.41 -10.31
CA VAL A 136 -5.71 -2.26 -9.95
C VAL A 136 -7.18 -2.64 -9.92
N TRP A 137 -7.83 -2.26 -8.84
CA TRP A 137 -9.23 -2.49 -8.57
C TRP A 137 -9.96 -1.18 -8.36
N VAL A 138 -11.21 -1.14 -8.77
CA VAL A 138 -12.14 -0.06 -8.44
C VAL A 138 -13.34 -0.64 -7.72
N VAL A 139 -13.82 0.11 -6.72
CA VAL A 139 -15.09 -0.16 -6.06
C VAL A 139 -16.06 0.94 -6.49
N MET A 140 -17.19 0.53 -7.05
CA MET A 140 -18.27 1.43 -7.47
C MET A 140 -19.21 1.74 -6.30
N ASP A 141 -19.86 2.89 -6.32
CA ASP A 141 -20.83 3.30 -5.30
C ASP A 141 -22.17 2.55 -5.40
N ARG A 142 -22.38 1.83 -6.51
CA ARG A 142 -23.56 1.01 -6.78
C ARG A 142 -23.18 -0.30 -7.46
N PRO A 143 -24.01 -1.33 -7.34
CA PRO A 143 -23.84 -2.58 -8.09
C PRO A 143 -24.01 -2.35 -9.59
N LEU A 144 -23.18 -2.99 -10.41
CA LEU A 144 -23.21 -2.93 -11.87
C LEU A 144 -23.37 -4.33 -12.46
N GLY A 145 -23.95 -4.38 -13.66
CA GLY A 145 -24.16 -5.63 -14.39
C GLY A 145 -25.24 -6.53 -13.79
N THR A 146 -25.45 -7.70 -14.41
CA THR A 146 -26.43 -8.72 -13.98
C THR A 146 -26.06 -9.36 -12.65
N ASP A 147 -24.78 -9.45 -12.36
CA ASP A 147 -24.25 -10.10 -11.15
C ASP A 147 -24.16 -9.14 -9.95
N ALA A 148 -24.68 -7.91 -10.10
CA ALA A 148 -24.69 -6.88 -9.07
C ALA A 148 -23.29 -6.66 -8.44
N GLN A 149 -22.23 -6.73 -9.24
CA GLN A 149 -20.85 -6.57 -8.81
C GLN A 149 -20.53 -5.10 -8.51
N THR A 150 -19.80 -4.85 -7.43
CA THR A 150 -19.34 -3.50 -7.05
C THR A 150 -17.84 -3.33 -7.17
N LYS A 151 -17.06 -4.41 -7.16
CA LYS A 151 -15.60 -4.39 -7.22
C LYS A 151 -15.12 -4.99 -8.53
N PHE A 152 -14.33 -4.24 -9.28
CA PHE A 152 -13.84 -4.63 -10.61
C PHE A 152 -12.34 -4.49 -10.69
N LYS A 153 -11.67 -5.51 -11.24
CA LYS A 153 -10.28 -5.45 -11.59
C LYS A 153 -10.13 -4.81 -12.97
N ILE A 154 -9.55 -3.62 -13.02
CA ILE A 154 -9.44 -2.82 -14.25
C ILE A 154 -8.06 -2.87 -14.90
N TRP A 155 -7.06 -3.35 -14.15
CA TRP A 155 -5.68 -3.46 -14.61
C TRP A 155 -5.01 -4.65 -13.95
N ASP A 156 -4.25 -5.43 -14.70
CA ASP A 156 -3.41 -6.49 -14.19
C ASP A 156 -2.27 -6.74 -15.18
N ASN A 157 -1.08 -6.29 -14.85
CA ASN A 157 0.08 -6.44 -15.73
C ASN A 157 1.38 -6.51 -14.93
N VAL A 158 2.43 -7.01 -15.60
CA VAL A 158 3.79 -7.07 -15.07
C VAL A 158 4.61 -5.94 -15.64
N LEU A 159 5.24 -5.18 -14.76
CA LEU A 159 6.14 -4.08 -15.09
C LEU A 159 7.58 -4.53 -14.94
N GLY A 160 8.28 -4.70 -16.05
CA GLY A 160 9.69 -5.05 -16.09
C GLY A 160 10.62 -3.87 -15.79
N ALA A 161 11.91 -4.17 -15.62
CA ALA A 161 12.94 -3.15 -15.37
C ALA A 161 13.12 -2.15 -16.54
N LYS A 162 12.64 -2.49 -17.74
CA LYS A 162 12.73 -1.66 -18.96
C LYS A 162 11.43 -0.89 -19.29
N GLY A 163 10.51 -0.74 -18.33
CA GLY A 163 9.20 -0.19 -18.57
C GLY A 163 8.18 -1.26 -18.98
N THR A 164 6.96 -0.84 -19.29
CA THR A 164 5.86 -1.73 -19.70
C THR A 164 6.25 -2.50 -20.97
N LYS A 165 6.14 -3.82 -20.95
CA LYS A 165 6.15 -4.65 -22.17
C LYS A 165 4.78 -4.67 -22.80
#